data_ab298c720116b5b395f983358d7f3900
#
_entry.id   ab298c720116b5b395f983358d7f3900
#
_cell.length_a   1.000
_cell.length_b   1.000
_cell.length_c   1.000
_cell.angle_alpha   90.00
_cell.angle_beta   90.00
_cell.angle_gamma   90.00
#
_symmetry.space_group_name_H-M   'P 1'
#
loop_
_entity.id
_entity.type
_entity.pdbx_description
1 polymer ?
#
loop_
_entity_poly.entity_id
_entity_poly.type
_entity_poly.pdbx_seq_one_letter_code
_entity_poly.pdbx_strand_id
1 'polypeptide(L)'
;IMKKFIVFLLLGVMFVFNTVAYAQAENTAQDKIGGADKATDIQVNNNVNTVKRWILINIPARSLRLYDNDKCIEMYPVGVGKIETKTPVGFYKVVEKIVNPTWTDPADVSVVIPSGEDNPLGYRWIGIGGNYGIHGTNRPDSVGHYVSNGCVRMVEADVEKVFDKVEVGTEVQIMYNCLVIDKTFDGRVAYYIYPDGYDMQNLTVDFVKQGLKGYGIADFITDEAVAKSIELSNGQPNYVAAPVNIMFNGKKLNYKAVNYKNLIYVPVKALATTLNTPITMDNNLVKTQKGEADISLYSNVAYMRLTDIANIFDYDYSLNKNVTEITLNKITADKNVVDIPANITNKEVVVPKKQTDEKINLMENDNKNLEQDNNTQSDKKVVTDKKNKQEKANTDVKK
;
A
#
# COMPACT_ATOMS: atom_id res chain seq x y z
N ILE A 1 51.15 -26.56 -3.22
CA ILE A 1 49.91 -26.56 -2.38
C ILE A 1 49.38 -25.12 -2.36
N MET A 2 48.55 -24.75 -3.32
CA MET A 2 47.95 -23.39 -3.39
C MET A 2 46.51 -23.45 -2.97
N LYS A 3 46.20 -22.79 -1.85
CA LYS A 3 44.80 -22.57 -1.39
C LYS A 3 44.13 -21.51 -2.27
N LYS A 4 43.09 -21.89 -3.02
CA LYS A 4 42.21 -20.95 -3.70
C LYS A 4 41.24 -20.33 -2.68
N PHE A 5 41.35 -19.05 -2.45
CA PHE A 5 40.36 -18.23 -1.76
C PHE A 5 39.20 -17.94 -2.74
N ILE A 6 38.02 -18.44 -2.45
CA ILE A 6 36.78 -18.04 -3.10
C ILE A 6 36.25 -16.84 -2.33
N VAL A 7 36.31 -15.67 -2.96
CA VAL A 7 35.69 -14.45 -2.46
C VAL A 7 34.22 -14.49 -2.88
N PHE A 8 33.32 -14.70 -1.90
CA PHE A 8 31.89 -14.46 -2.09
C PHE A 8 31.66 -12.95 -2.08
N LEU A 9 31.35 -12.40 -3.22
CA LEU A 9 30.87 -11.02 -3.37
C LEU A 9 29.39 -10.99 -2.99
N LEU A 10 29.11 -10.63 -1.73
CA LEU A 10 27.76 -10.30 -1.26
C LEU A 10 27.34 -8.97 -1.88
N LEU A 11 26.57 -9.03 -2.96
CA LEU A 11 25.80 -7.89 -3.49
C LEU A 11 24.65 -7.61 -2.51
N GLY A 12 24.93 -6.75 -1.52
CA GLY A 12 23.91 -6.16 -0.69
C GLY A 12 23.05 -5.22 -1.55
N VAL A 13 21.82 -5.65 -1.86
CA VAL A 13 20.80 -4.75 -2.39
C VAL A 13 20.39 -3.82 -1.26
N MET A 14 21.01 -2.64 -1.20
CA MET A 14 20.56 -1.53 -0.38
C MET A 14 19.21 -1.04 -0.90
N PHE A 15 18.12 -1.38 -0.22
CA PHE A 15 16.87 -0.66 -0.34
C PHE A 15 17.06 0.72 0.29
N VAL A 16 17.34 1.70 -0.55
CA VAL A 16 17.33 3.12 -0.15
C VAL A 16 15.87 3.52 -0.01
N PHE A 17 15.37 3.52 1.24
CA PHE A 17 14.20 4.30 1.57
C PHE A 17 14.60 5.78 1.46
N ASN A 18 14.18 6.43 0.37
CA ASN A 18 14.28 7.87 0.25
C ASN A 18 13.33 8.53 1.26
N THR A 19 13.83 8.72 2.49
CA THR A 19 13.31 9.76 3.37
C THR A 19 13.86 11.07 2.83
N VAL A 20 13.04 11.81 2.11
CA VAL A 20 13.36 13.19 1.74
C VAL A 20 13.39 14.01 3.04
N ALA A 21 14.59 14.26 3.56
CA ALA A 21 14.82 15.23 4.60
C ALA A 21 14.66 16.62 3.98
N TYR A 22 13.59 17.33 4.34
CA TYR A 22 13.50 18.78 4.07
C TYR A 22 14.48 19.48 4.99
N ALA A 23 15.59 19.93 4.42
CA ALA A 23 16.48 20.92 5.07
C ALA A 23 15.78 22.27 4.99
N GLN A 24 15.35 22.83 6.12
CA GLN A 24 15.01 24.25 6.25
C GLN A 24 16.31 25.06 6.18
N ALA A 25 16.44 25.87 5.13
CA ALA A 25 17.47 26.89 5.08
C ALA A 25 16.96 28.12 5.89
N GLU A 26 17.57 28.38 7.01
CA GLU A 26 17.43 29.64 7.73
C GLU A 26 18.19 30.75 6.97
N ASN A 27 17.45 31.75 6.49
CA ASN A 27 18.02 33.01 5.99
C ASN A 27 18.34 33.93 7.17
N THR A 28 19.62 34.09 7.46
CA THR A 28 20.08 35.27 8.23
C THR A 28 20.34 36.41 7.30
N ALA A 29 19.52 37.45 7.43
CA ALA A 29 19.75 38.75 6.81
C ALA A 29 20.83 39.50 7.56
N GLN A 30 21.81 40.08 6.87
CA GLN A 30 22.61 41.20 7.34
C GLN A 30 22.61 42.31 6.30
N ASP A 31 22.13 43.45 6.78
CA ASP A 31 22.11 44.76 6.10
C ASP A 31 23.46 45.22 5.55
N LYS A 32 23.45 45.81 4.35
CA LYS A 32 24.23 47.02 4.08
C LYS A 32 23.55 47.90 3.01
N ILE A 33 23.39 49.13 3.40
CA ILE A 33 22.82 50.30 2.70
C ILE A 33 23.72 50.75 1.53
N GLY A 34 23.10 51.15 0.44
CA GLY A 34 23.81 51.96 -0.57
C GLY A 34 23.10 52.11 -1.93
N GLY A 35 22.26 53.09 -2.07
CA GLY A 35 22.17 54.05 -3.19
C GLY A 35 21.71 53.67 -4.60
N ALA A 36 20.54 54.24 -4.96
CA ALA A 36 20.17 54.88 -6.24
C ALA A 36 19.71 54.04 -7.46
N ASP A 37 18.42 54.25 -7.74
CA ASP A 37 17.78 54.45 -9.05
C ASP A 37 17.60 53.34 -10.10
N LYS A 38 16.29 53.12 -10.32
CA LYS A 38 15.59 52.79 -11.58
C LYS A 38 15.40 51.35 -12.02
N ALA A 39 14.14 51.15 -12.23
CA ALA A 39 13.44 50.17 -13.03
C ALA A 39 12.75 49.09 -12.19
N THR A 40 11.45 49.28 -12.01
CA THR A 40 10.45 48.31 -11.56
C THR A 40 10.38 47.14 -12.54
N ASP A 41 11.22 46.14 -12.34
CA ASP A 41 10.91 44.78 -12.80
C ASP A 41 10.09 44.10 -11.70
N ILE A 42 8.79 44.09 -11.90
CA ILE A 42 7.90 43.23 -11.13
C ILE A 42 8.29 41.79 -11.52
N GLN A 43 9.21 41.20 -10.77
CA GLN A 43 9.42 39.78 -10.75
C GLN A 43 8.15 39.18 -10.18
N VAL A 44 7.23 38.83 -11.06
CA VAL A 44 6.11 37.93 -10.72
C VAL A 44 6.74 36.62 -10.34
N ASN A 45 6.87 36.41 -9.03
CA ASN A 45 7.24 35.09 -8.46
C ASN A 45 6.10 34.14 -8.78
N ASN A 46 6.08 33.61 -10.00
CA ASN A 46 5.25 32.50 -10.40
C ASN A 46 5.82 31.23 -9.72
N ASN A 47 5.62 31.10 -8.42
CA ASN A 47 5.60 29.80 -7.77
C ASN A 47 4.33 29.07 -8.28
N VAL A 48 4.32 28.73 -9.54
CA VAL A 48 3.41 27.71 -10.06
C VAL A 48 3.84 26.42 -9.38
N ASN A 49 3.08 26.01 -8.38
CA ASN A 49 3.20 24.70 -7.78
C ASN A 49 2.88 23.68 -8.89
N THR A 50 3.88 23.36 -9.72
CA THR A 50 3.73 22.42 -10.83
C THR A 50 3.49 21.05 -10.22
N VAL A 51 2.25 20.57 -10.34
CA VAL A 51 1.90 19.22 -9.95
C VAL A 51 2.72 18.27 -10.80
N LYS A 52 3.60 17.48 -10.15
CA LYS A 52 4.38 16.45 -10.83
C LYS A 52 3.51 15.21 -10.98
N ARG A 53 3.02 14.95 -12.20
CA ARG A 53 2.28 13.74 -12.52
C ARG A 53 3.23 12.62 -12.92
N TRP A 54 2.92 11.38 -12.47
CA TRP A 54 3.69 10.19 -12.81
C TRP A 54 2.87 8.91 -12.69
N ILE A 55 3.34 7.85 -13.32
CA ILE A 55 2.69 6.54 -13.38
C ILE A 55 3.52 5.51 -12.59
N LEU A 56 2.84 4.70 -11.79
CA LEU A 56 3.38 3.49 -11.17
C LEU A 56 2.64 2.27 -11.69
N ILE A 57 3.37 1.32 -12.27
CA ILE A 57 2.84 0.02 -12.66
C ILE A 57 3.45 -1.04 -11.76
N ASN A 58 2.60 -1.83 -11.08
CA ASN A 58 3.04 -2.99 -10.31
C ASN A 58 2.58 -4.27 -11.02
N ILE A 59 3.55 -5.03 -11.53
CA ILE A 59 3.29 -6.21 -12.37
C ILE A 59 2.53 -7.31 -11.61
N PRO A 60 2.95 -7.77 -10.40
CA PRO A 60 2.20 -8.78 -9.66
C PRO A 60 0.77 -8.36 -9.31
N ALA A 61 0.58 -7.08 -9.00
CA ALA A 61 -0.75 -6.51 -8.73
C ALA A 61 -1.59 -6.30 -10.00
N ARG A 62 -0.97 -6.36 -11.17
CA ARG A 62 -1.59 -6.03 -12.46
C ARG A 62 -2.37 -4.72 -12.39
N SER A 63 -1.72 -3.71 -11.82
CA SER A 63 -2.31 -2.39 -11.58
C SER A 63 -1.43 -1.27 -12.08
N LEU A 64 -2.07 -0.22 -12.61
CA LEU A 64 -1.48 1.07 -12.92
C LEU A 64 -2.07 2.09 -11.96
N ARG A 65 -1.20 2.86 -11.29
CA ARG A 65 -1.58 3.98 -10.42
C ARG A 65 -1.09 5.28 -11.01
N LEU A 66 -1.96 6.28 -11.06
CA LEU A 66 -1.63 7.64 -11.47
C LEU A 66 -1.47 8.50 -10.23
N TYR A 67 -0.38 9.23 -10.16
CA TYR A 67 -0.04 10.09 -9.03
C TYR A 67 0.06 11.56 -9.42
N ASP A 68 -0.38 12.43 -8.50
CA ASP A 68 -0.05 13.84 -8.46
C ASP A 68 0.85 14.08 -7.23
N ASN A 69 2.12 14.36 -7.45
CA ASN A 69 3.17 14.34 -6.41
C ASN A 69 3.16 12.99 -5.68
N ASP A 70 2.91 12.98 -4.35
CA ASP A 70 2.86 11.76 -3.54
C ASP A 70 1.44 11.18 -3.38
N LYS A 71 0.43 11.79 -4.00
CA LYS A 71 -0.96 11.38 -3.88
C LYS A 71 -1.38 10.50 -5.05
N CYS A 72 -1.74 9.25 -4.79
CA CYS A 72 -2.44 8.42 -5.77
C CYS A 72 -3.82 9.01 -6.04
N ILE A 73 -4.08 9.41 -7.29
CA ILE A 73 -5.34 10.02 -7.70
C ILE A 73 -6.27 9.03 -8.41
N GLU A 74 -5.70 8.03 -9.08
CA GLU A 74 -6.45 6.99 -9.79
C GLU A 74 -5.68 5.68 -9.81
N MET A 75 -6.42 4.57 -9.89
CA MET A 75 -5.86 3.23 -10.02
C MET A 75 -6.70 2.41 -11.01
N TYR A 76 -6.03 1.68 -11.89
CA TYR A 76 -6.63 0.90 -12.96
C TYR A 76 -6.06 -0.52 -13.01
N PRO A 77 -6.88 -1.54 -13.33
CA PRO A 77 -6.39 -2.86 -13.67
C PRO A 77 -5.66 -2.83 -15.02
N VAL A 78 -4.61 -3.64 -15.17
CA VAL A 78 -3.85 -3.75 -16.42
C VAL A 78 -3.53 -5.19 -16.76
N GLY A 79 -3.44 -5.50 -18.06
CA GLY A 79 -2.80 -6.71 -18.55
C GLY A 79 -1.30 -6.47 -18.72
N VAL A 80 -0.48 -7.46 -18.38
CA VAL A 80 0.99 -7.38 -18.44
C VAL A 80 1.59 -8.51 -19.25
N GLY A 81 2.89 -8.48 -19.51
CA GLY A 81 3.61 -9.51 -20.22
C GLY A 81 3.47 -10.90 -19.62
N LYS A 82 3.42 -11.93 -20.46
CA LYS A 82 3.48 -13.33 -20.02
C LYS A 82 4.91 -13.67 -19.56
N ILE A 83 5.11 -14.83 -18.95
CA ILE A 83 6.39 -15.22 -18.36
C ILE A 83 7.53 -15.28 -19.40
N GLU A 84 7.21 -15.63 -20.65
CA GLU A 84 8.18 -15.71 -21.76
C GLU A 84 8.55 -14.33 -22.32
N THR A 85 7.65 -13.35 -22.18
CA THR A 85 7.82 -11.99 -22.69
C THR A 85 7.43 -10.98 -21.61
N LYS A 86 8.22 -10.96 -20.53
CA LYS A 86 7.95 -10.17 -19.32
C LYS A 86 7.86 -8.68 -19.63
N THR A 87 6.94 -7.98 -18.98
CA THR A 87 7.00 -6.52 -18.91
C THR A 87 8.27 -6.11 -18.17
N PRO A 88 9.14 -5.27 -18.77
CA PRO A 88 10.42 -4.94 -18.15
C PRO A 88 10.24 -3.99 -16.98
N VAL A 89 10.85 -4.30 -15.83
CA VAL A 89 10.91 -3.40 -14.67
C VAL A 89 11.92 -2.28 -14.93
N GLY A 90 11.65 -1.10 -14.36
CA GLY A 90 12.57 0.03 -14.49
C GLY A 90 11.89 1.38 -14.38
N PHE A 91 12.68 2.42 -14.71
CA PHE A 91 12.23 3.80 -14.78
C PHE A 91 12.22 4.25 -16.24
N TYR A 92 11.07 4.68 -16.68
CA TYR A 92 10.80 5.09 -18.06
C TYR A 92 10.21 6.51 -18.08
N LYS A 93 10.01 7.03 -19.28
CA LYS A 93 9.25 8.25 -19.53
C LYS A 93 8.34 8.02 -20.72
N VAL A 94 7.20 8.69 -20.71
CA VAL A 94 6.38 8.80 -21.93
C VAL A 94 7.23 9.49 -23.01
N VAL A 95 7.46 8.81 -24.13
CA VAL A 95 8.25 9.32 -25.25
C VAL A 95 7.38 9.73 -26.43
N GLU A 96 6.17 9.16 -26.51
CA GLU A 96 5.20 9.50 -27.55
C GLU A 96 3.77 9.17 -27.12
N LYS A 97 2.80 9.81 -27.77
CA LYS A 97 1.37 9.60 -27.56
C LYS A 97 0.70 9.58 -28.93
N ILE A 98 -0.01 8.50 -29.24
CA ILE A 98 -0.66 8.34 -30.54
C ILE A 98 -2.14 8.03 -30.33
N VAL A 99 -2.99 8.83 -30.99
CA VAL A 99 -4.43 8.58 -31.13
C VAL A 99 -4.63 7.73 -32.38
N ASN A 100 -5.44 6.70 -32.29
CA ASN A 100 -5.75 5.79 -33.38
C ASN A 100 -4.48 5.15 -34.01
N PRO A 101 -3.65 4.45 -33.19
CA PRO A 101 -2.42 3.84 -33.69
C PRO A 101 -2.73 2.75 -34.74
N THR A 102 -1.78 2.56 -35.64
CA THR A 102 -1.72 1.36 -36.49
C THR A 102 -0.88 0.31 -35.78
N TRP A 103 -1.32 -0.93 -35.77
CA TRP A 103 -0.54 -2.04 -35.23
C TRP A 103 0.17 -2.80 -36.35
N THR A 104 1.44 -3.12 -36.12
CA THR A 104 2.22 -4.00 -36.99
C THR A 104 2.65 -5.21 -36.17
N ASP A 105 2.45 -6.41 -36.72
CA ASP A 105 2.84 -7.65 -36.02
C ASP A 105 4.37 -7.70 -35.85
N PRO A 106 4.87 -7.80 -34.62
CA PRO A 106 6.31 -7.91 -34.35
C PRO A 106 6.95 -9.18 -34.93
N ALA A 107 6.15 -10.23 -35.18
CA ALA A 107 6.61 -11.49 -35.72
C ALA A 107 6.57 -11.50 -37.26
N ASP A 108 5.66 -10.75 -37.90
CA ASP A 108 5.51 -10.60 -39.33
C ASP A 108 5.11 -9.16 -39.69
N VAL A 109 6.10 -8.34 -40.04
CA VAL A 109 5.89 -6.92 -40.37
C VAL A 109 5.01 -6.67 -41.60
N SER A 110 4.67 -7.71 -42.38
CA SER A 110 3.73 -7.60 -43.49
C SER A 110 2.26 -7.54 -43.00
N VAL A 111 2.01 -7.98 -41.75
CA VAL A 111 0.71 -7.92 -41.14
C VAL A 111 0.53 -6.57 -40.44
N VAL A 112 -0.29 -5.72 -41.04
CA VAL A 112 -0.59 -4.37 -40.54
C VAL A 112 -2.08 -4.22 -40.34
N ILE A 113 -2.49 -3.86 -39.10
CA ILE A 113 -3.88 -3.61 -38.75
C ILE A 113 -4.06 -2.11 -38.47
N PRO A 114 -4.85 -1.40 -39.29
CA PRO A 114 -5.15 0.02 -39.07
C PRO A 114 -5.96 0.21 -37.78
N SER A 115 -6.11 1.45 -37.34
CA SER A 115 -6.99 1.78 -36.21
C SER A 115 -8.41 1.28 -36.46
N GLY A 116 -9.01 0.70 -35.43
CA GLY A 116 -10.39 0.13 -35.50
C GLY A 116 -10.60 -0.91 -34.41
N GLU A 117 -11.78 -1.52 -34.43
CA GLU A 117 -12.20 -2.52 -33.42
C GLU A 117 -11.30 -3.75 -33.38
N ASP A 118 -10.70 -4.13 -34.51
CA ASP A 118 -9.79 -5.29 -34.61
C ASP A 118 -8.35 -4.98 -34.20
N ASN A 119 -8.03 -3.70 -33.91
CA ASN A 119 -6.66 -3.32 -33.60
C ASN A 119 -6.26 -3.75 -32.17
N PRO A 120 -5.21 -4.57 -31.99
CA PRO A 120 -4.76 -5.03 -30.67
C PRO A 120 -4.28 -3.91 -29.72
N LEU A 121 -3.94 -2.72 -30.26
CA LEU A 121 -3.52 -1.55 -29.47
C LEU A 121 -4.70 -0.69 -29.00
N GLY A 122 -5.91 -0.95 -29.51
CA GLY A 122 -7.06 -0.07 -29.27
C GLY A 122 -6.88 1.30 -29.91
N TYR A 123 -7.44 2.34 -29.28
CA TYR A 123 -7.47 3.70 -29.84
C TYR A 123 -6.42 4.65 -29.24
N ARG A 124 -5.63 4.21 -28.24
CA ARG A 124 -4.59 5.02 -27.59
C ARG A 124 -3.31 4.22 -27.40
N TRP A 125 -2.21 4.86 -27.71
CA TRP A 125 -0.87 4.36 -27.46
C TRP A 125 -0.05 5.43 -26.69
N ILE A 126 0.52 5.03 -25.56
CA ILE A 126 1.44 5.82 -24.73
C ILE A 126 2.78 5.07 -24.75
N GLY A 127 3.68 5.45 -25.66
CA GLY A 127 5.00 4.84 -25.79
C GLY A 127 5.90 5.24 -24.63
N ILE A 128 6.60 4.24 -24.05
CA ILE A 128 7.53 4.46 -22.92
C ILE A 128 8.99 4.14 -23.31
N GLY A 129 9.23 3.94 -24.59
CA GLY A 129 10.54 3.58 -25.15
C GLY A 129 10.79 2.08 -25.25
N GLY A 130 11.81 1.69 -26.02
CA GLY A 130 12.19 0.28 -26.19
C GLY A 130 11.11 -0.61 -26.83
N ASN A 131 10.23 -0.05 -27.67
CA ASN A 131 9.06 -0.72 -28.26
C ASN A 131 8.01 -1.16 -27.23
N TYR A 132 8.04 -0.63 -26.02
CA TYR A 132 7.03 -0.87 -24.98
C TYR A 132 6.10 0.33 -24.85
N GLY A 133 4.84 0.05 -24.55
CA GLY A 133 3.83 1.08 -24.34
C GLY A 133 2.73 0.63 -23.40
N ILE A 134 1.93 1.62 -22.99
CA ILE A 134 0.66 1.47 -22.30
C ILE A 134 -0.41 1.78 -23.36
N HIS A 135 -1.35 0.87 -23.59
CA HIS A 135 -2.28 1.00 -24.71
C HIS A 135 -3.64 0.38 -24.40
N GLY A 136 -4.62 0.68 -25.21
CA GLY A 136 -5.93 0.05 -25.20
C GLY A 136 -5.90 -1.42 -25.63
N THR A 137 -7.03 -2.03 -25.88
CA THR A 137 -7.08 -3.40 -26.36
C THR A 137 -8.43 -3.74 -26.99
N ASN A 138 -8.41 -4.50 -28.08
CA ASN A 138 -9.59 -5.17 -28.61
C ASN A 138 -10.00 -6.42 -27.80
N ARG A 139 -9.24 -6.76 -26.75
CA ARG A 139 -9.48 -7.90 -25.87
C ARG A 139 -9.53 -7.47 -24.41
N PRO A 140 -10.65 -6.86 -23.94
CA PRO A 140 -10.77 -6.37 -22.57
C PRO A 140 -10.64 -7.48 -21.51
N ASP A 141 -10.94 -8.72 -21.85
CA ASP A 141 -10.73 -9.93 -21.04
C ASP A 141 -9.27 -10.20 -20.70
N SER A 142 -8.33 -9.60 -21.46
CA SER A 142 -6.88 -9.71 -21.22
C SER A 142 -6.38 -8.82 -20.08
N VAL A 143 -7.18 -7.84 -19.66
CA VAL A 143 -6.85 -6.95 -18.54
C VAL A 143 -6.96 -7.73 -17.21
N GLY A 144 -5.97 -7.56 -16.32
CA GLY A 144 -5.85 -8.35 -15.10
C GLY A 144 -5.06 -9.65 -15.26
N HIS A 145 -4.50 -9.93 -16.44
CA HIS A 145 -3.82 -11.18 -16.76
C HIS A 145 -2.38 -10.98 -17.28
N TYR A 146 -1.58 -12.05 -17.24
CA TYR A 146 -0.22 -12.14 -17.81
C TYR A 146 -0.31 -12.65 -19.26
N VAL A 147 -0.51 -11.78 -20.24
CA VAL A 147 -0.92 -12.20 -21.60
C VAL A 147 -0.24 -11.44 -22.74
N SER A 148 0.41 -10.32 -22.47
CA SER A 148 1.01 -9.50 -23.54
C SER A 148 2.42 -9.97 -23.91
N ASN A 149 2.98 -9.36 -24.96
CA ASN A 149 4.38 -9.51 -25.35
C ASN A 149 5.29 -8.44 -24.68
N GLY A 150 4.89 -7.95 -23.49
CA GLY A 150 5.63 -7.02 -22.69
C GLY A 150 4.96 -5.65 -22.50
N CYS A 151 4.12 -5.21 -23.43
CA CYS A 151 3.33 -3.99 -23.28
C CYS A 151 2.26 -4.11 -22.21
N VAL A 152 1.77 -2.96 -21.72
CA VAL A 152 0.76 -2.86 -20.66
C VAL A 152 -0.59 -2.55 -21.30
N ARG A 153 -1.56 -3.47 -21.16
CA ARG A 153 -2.89 -3.35 -21.72
C ARG A 153 -3.87 -2.75 -20.72
N MET A 154 -4.73 -1.85 -21.19
CA MET A 154 -5.83 -1.27 -20.44
C MET A 154 -7.14 -1.42 -21.22
N VAL A 155 -8.28 -1.41 -20.53
CA VAL A 155 -9.55 -1.22 -21.24
C VAL A 155 -9.61 0.18 -21.86
N GLU A 156 -10.32 0.34 -22.99
CA GLU A 156 -10.33 1.59 -23.75
C GLU A 156 -10.70 2.80 -22.90
N ALA A 157 -11.80 2.74 -22.15
CA ALA A 157 -12.26 3.84 -21.32
C ALA A 157 -11.24 4.31 -20.27
N ASP A 158 -10.32 3.43 -19.84
CA ASP A 158 -9.33 3.75 -18.82
C ASP A 158 -8.05 4.28 -19.46
N VAL A 159 -7.59 3.69 -20.58
CA VAL A 159 -6.41 4.22 -21.27
C VAL A 159 -6.66 5.64 -21.80
N GLU A 160 -7.87 5.95 -22.25
CA GLU A 160 -8.25 7.31 -22.68
C GLU A 160 -8.10 8.31 -21.55
N LYS A 161 -8.59 7.99 -20.35
CA LYS A 161 -8.43 8.85 -19.16
C LYS A 161 -6.97 9.08 -18.80
N VAL A 162 -6.15 8.01 -18.83
CA VAL A 162 -4.69 8.13 -18.55
C VAL A 162 -4.02 8.94 -19.66
N PHE A 163 -4.34 8.68 -20.93
CA PHE A 163 -3.81 9.38 -22.09
C PHE A 163 -4.02 10.89 -22.00
N ASP A 164 -5.21 11.33 -21.61
CA ASP A 164 -5.56 12.75 -21.50
C ASP A 164 -4.84 13.47 -20.34
N LYS A 165 -4.40 12.70 -19.33
CA LYS A 165 -3.77 13.25 -18.11
C LYS A 165 -2.25 13.26 -18.14
N VAL A 166 -1.62 12.50 -19.01
CA VAL A 166 -0.16 12.41 -19.09
C VAL A 166 0.38 13.12 -20.33
N GLU A 167 1.63 13.58 -20.24
CA GLU A 167 2.32 14.26 -21.33
C GLU A 167 3.60 13.53 -21.70
N VAL A 168 4.17 13.82 -22.89
CA VAL A 168 5.52 13.39 -23.21
C VAL A 168 6.48 13.93 -22.15
N GLY A 169 7.32 13.03 -21.61
CA GLY A 169 8.19 13.33 -20.46
C GLY A 169 7.63 12.89 -19.10
N THR A 170 6.32 12.55 -19.01
CA THR A 170 5.75 11.97 -17.78
C THR A 170 6.54 10.74 -17.35
N GLU A 171 6.95 10.69 -16.07
CA GLU A 171 7.71 9.56 -15.50
C GLU A 171 6.80 8.33 -15.36
N VAL A 172 7.35 7.16 -15.70
CA VAL A 172 6.68 5.86 -15.55
C VAL A 172 7.64 4.93 -14.82
N GLN A 173 7.23 4.49 -13.64
CA GLN A 173 7.94 3.46 -12.89
C GLN A 173 7.22 2.12 -13.06
N ILE A 174 7.93 1.08 -13.47
CA ILE A 174 7.43 -0.30 -13.53
C ILE A 174 8.18 -1.10 -12.49
N MET A 175 7.45 -1.68 -11.55
CA MET A 175 8.01 -2.47 -10.45
C MET A 175 7.42 -3.88 -10.41
N TYR A 176 8.11 -4.76 -9.70
CA TYR A 176 7.68 -6.10 -9.42
C TYR A 176 7.64 -6.32 -7.91
N ASN A 177 6.49 -6.04 -7.29
CA ASN A 177 6.31 -6.21 -5.85
C ASN A 177 5.07 -7.07 -5.57
N CYS A 178 5.30 -8.29 -5.08
CA CYS A 178 4.22 -9.16 -4.63
C CYS A 178 3.60 -8.69 -3.30
N LEU A 179 4.34 -7.95 -2.48
CA LEU A 179 3.84 -7.34 -1.25
C LEU A 179 3.58 -5.85 -1.46
N VAL A 180 2.36 -5.41 -1.25
CA VAL A 180 1.97 -3.99 -1.18
C VAL A 180 1.44 -3.70 0.22
N ILE A 181 1.87 -2.61 0.83
CA ILE A 181 1.40 -2.15 2.14
C ILE A 181 0.93 -0.71 1.98
N ASP A 182 -0.36 -0.48 2.22
CA ASP A 182 -0.99 0.82 2.08
C ASP A 182 -1.76 1.22 3.35
N LYS A 183 -1.89 2.53 3.58
CA LYS A 183 -2.86 3.05 4.54
C LYS A 183 -4.22 3.15 3.88
N THR A 184 -5.22 2.61 4.54
CA THR A 184 -6.61 2.71 4.13
C THR A 184 -7.20 4.06 4.52
N PHE A 185 -8.37 4.39 3.96
CA PHE A 185 -9.05 5.66 4.21
C PHE A 185 -9.39 5.87 5.71
N ASP A 186 -9.68 4.81 6.45
CA ASP A 186 -9.95 4.83 7.89
C ASP A 186 -8.69 4.86 8.76
N GLY A 187 -7.51 4.99 8.14
CA GLY A 187 -6.22 5.12 8.82
C GLY A 187 -5.58 3.80 9.22
N ARG A 188 -6.26 2.65 9.05
CA ARG A 188 -5.63 1.35 9.26
C ARG A 188 -4.55 1.11 8.20
N VAL A 189 -3.64 0.21 8.50
CA VAL A 189 -2.71 -0.33 7.51
C VAL A 189 -3.26 -1.67 7.03
N ALA A 190 -3.31 -1.84 5.73
CA ALA A 190 -3.60 -3.11 5.09
C ALA A 190 -2.39 -3.55 4.26
N TYR A 191 -2.17 -4.84 4.16
CA TYR A 191 -1.20 -5.41 3.23
C TYR A 191 -1.91 -6.36 2.26
N TYR A 192 -1.34 -6.44 1.07
CA TYR A 192 -1.85 -7.20 -0.06
C TYR A 192 -0.72 -8.10 -0.54
N ILE A 193 -1.00 -9.38 -0.74
CA ILE A 193 -0.03 -10.33 -1.30
C ILE A 193 -0.59 -10.81 -2.64
N TYR A 194 0.16 -10.54 -3.69
CA TYR A 194 -0.18 -10.91 -5.06
C TYR A 194 0.61 -12.13 -5.50
N PRO A 195 0.07 -12.95 -6.43
CA PRO A 195 0.78 -14.10 -6.98
C PRO A 195 2.10 -13.69 -7.64
N ASP A 196 3.14 -14.48 -7.44
CA ASP A 196 4.44 -14.31 -8.11
C ASP A 196 4.41 -14.93 -9.51
N GLY A 197 3.74 -14.25 -10.46
CA GLY A 197 3.54 -14.76 -11.82
C GLY A 197 4.80 -14.87 -12.68
N TYR A 198 5.93 -14.27 -12.25
CA TYR A 198 7.22 -14.36 -12.95
C TYR A 198 8.26 -15.17 -12.18
N ASP A 199 7.91 -15.72 -11.03
CA ASP A 199 8.81 -16.46 -10.16
C ASP A 199 10.06 -15.64 -9.78
N MET A 200 9.85 -14.38 -9.35
CA MET A 200 10.91 -13.42 -9.04
C MET A 200 11.02 -13.05 -7.58
N GLN A 201 10.00 -13.35 -6.77
CA GLN A 201 9.96 -12.99 -5.34
C GLN A 201 9.43 -14.16 -4.50
N ASN A 202 10.26 -14.67 -3.60
CA ASN A 202 9.81 -15.62 -2.57
C ASN A 202 9.52 -14.85 -1.27
N LEU A 203 8.24 -14.57 -1.00
CA LEU A 203 7.83 -13.88 0.23
C LEU A 203 7.93 -14.82 1.43
N THR A 204 8.48 -14.30 2.53
CA THR A 204 8.52 -14.97 3.84
C THR A 204 7.70 -14.19 4.86
N VAL A 205 7.30 -14.85 5.95
CA VAL A 205 6.63 -14.20 7.08
C VAL A 205 7.46 -13.02 7.61
N ASP A 206 8.76 -13.23 7.79
CA ASP A 206 9.68 -12.20 8.25
C ASP A 206 9.73 -10.99 7.32
N PHE A 207 9.75 -11.22 6.00
CA PHE A 207 9.75 -10.13 5.02
C PHE A 207 8.49 -9.27 5.13
N VAL A 208 7.31 -9.89 5.22
CA VAL A 208 6.03 -9.19 5.37
C VAL A 208 6.00 -8.43 6.70
N LYS A 209 6.39 -9.07 7.81
CA LYS A 209 6.43 -8.43 9.14
C LYS A 209 7.44 -7.29 9.20
N GLN A 210 8.58 -7.39 8.52
CA GLN A 210 9.54 -6.29 8.42
C GLN A 210 8.94 -5.07 7.71
N GLY A 211 8.15 -5.28 6.65
CA GLY A 211 7.40 -4.20 6.00
C GLY A 211 6.40 -3.54 6.96
N LEU A 212 5.61 -4.34 7.70
CA LEU A 212 4.64 -3.84 8.67
C LEU A 212 5.29 -3.15 9.87
N LYS A 213 6.53 -3.55 10.25
CA LYS A 213 7.30 -2.91 11.32
C LYS A 213 7.61 -1.45 11.01
N GLY A 214 7.84 -1.08 9.75
CA GLY A 214 7.99 0.31 9.32
C GLY A 214 6.77 1.18 9.65
N TYR A 215 5.59 0.59 9.74
CA TYR A 215 4.36 1.26 10.17
C TYR A 215 4.15 1.24 11.69
N GLY A 216 4.91 0.42 12.43
CA GLY A 216 4.80 0.25 13.89
C GLY A 216 3.62 -0.62 14.32
N ILE A 217 3.18 -1.55 13.49
CA ILE A 217 1.99 -2.40 13.72
C ILE A 217 2.24 -3.91 13.59
N ALA A 218 3.48 -4.31 13.29
CA ALA A 218 3.83 -5.71 13.03
C ALA A 218 3.51 -6.65 14.20
N ASP A 219 3.48 -6.13 15.43
CA ASP A 219 3.17 -6.92 16.63
C ASP A 219 1.69 -7.33 16.70
N PHE A 220 0.81 -6.62 15.97
CA PHE A 220 -0.65 -6.82 16.01
C PHE A 220 -1.16 -7.82 14.96
N ILE A 221 -0.26 -8.58 14.35
CA ILE A 221 -0.60 -9.70 13.46
C ILE A 221 0.26 -10.91 13.79
N THR A 222 -0.34 -12.10 13.76
CA THR A 222 0.38 -13.35 14.05
C THR A 222 1.12 -13.87 12.83
N ASP A 223 2.14 -14.69 13.05
CA ASP A 223 2.93 -15.31 12.00
C ASP A 223 2.07 -16.27 11.15
N GLU A 224 1.11 -16.96 11.79
CA GLU A 224 0.18 -17.86 11.12
C GLU A 224 -0.76 -17.10 10.17
N ALA A 225 -1.24 -15.91 10.58
CA ALA A 225 -2.09 -15.08 9.73
C ALA A 225 -1.33 -14.57 8.51
N VAL A 226 -0.06 -14.18 8.68
CA VAL A 226 0.81 -13.77 7.56
C VAL A 226 1.11 -14.94 6.65
N ALA A 227 1.47 -16.11 7.22
CA ALA A 227 1.73 -17.33 6.43
C ALA A 227 0.52 -17.72 5.58
N LYS A 228 -0.69 -17.65 6.17
CA LYS A 228 -1.94 -17.91 5.45
C LYS A 228 -2.16 -16.93 4.29
N SER A 229 -1.85 -15.65 4.49
CA SER A 229 -1.95 -14.64 3.43
C SER A 229 -0.95 -14.89 2.29
N ILE A 230 0.25 -15.38 2.61
CA ILE A 230 1.27 -15.76 1.61
C ILE A 230 0.78 -16.99 0.82
N GLU A 231 0.25 -18.01 1.50
CA GLU A 231 -0.30 -19.19 0.85
C GLU A 231 -1.42 -18.83 -0.14
N LEU A 232 -2.33 -17.94 0.26
CA LEU A 232 -3.45 -17.52 -0.58
C LEU A 232 -3.02 -16.63 -1.75
N SER A 233 -2.11 -15.70 -1.54
CA SER A 233 -1.59 -14.74 -2.54
C SER A 233 -2.65 -14.20 -3.50
N ASN A 234 -3.84 -13.87 -2.97
CA ASN A 234 -5.04 -13.57 -3.77
C ASN A 234 -5.25 -12.07 -4.03
N GLY A 235 -4.33 -11.22 -3.54
CA GLY A 235 -4.41 -9.77 -3.69
C GLY A 235 -5.50 -9.11 -2.84
N GLN A 236 -6.16 -9.84 -1.94
CA GLN A 236 -7.17 -9.26 -1.05
C GLN A 236 -6.53 -8.48 0.10
N PRO A 237 -7.21 -7.45 0.62
CA PRO A 237 -6.71 -6.66 1.74
C PRO A 237 -6.67 -7.47 3.05
N ASN A 238 -5.53 -7.47 3.70
CA ASN A 238 -5.35 -7.99 5.05
C ASN A 238 -5.20 -6.79 5.99
N TYR A 239 -6.28 -6.41 6.67
CA TYR A 239 -6.29 -5.27 7.58
C TYR A 239 -5.61 -5.63 8.91
N VAL A 240 -4.70 -4.76 9.39
CA VAL A 240 -4.00 -4.99 10.66
C VAL A 240 -4.51 -4.02 11.72
N ALA A 241 -4.01 -2.79 11.75
CA ALA A 241 -4.31 -1.80 12.78
C ALA A 241 -3.98 -0.40 12.28
N ALA A 242 -4.42 0.65 13.01
CA ALA A 242 -4.05 2.02 12.70
C ALA A 242 -2.89 2.50 13.59
N PRO A 243 -1.75 2.90 13.01
CA PRO A 243 -0.66 3.49 13.77
C PRO A 243 -1.02 4.91 14.25
N VAL A 244 -0.72 5.21 15.51
CA VAL A 244 -0.96 6.52 16.14
C VAL A 244 0.37 7.11 16.59
N ASN A 245 0.70 8.32 16.14
CA ASN A 245 1.92 9.00 16.53
C ASN A 245 1.85 9.41 18.01
N ILE A 246 2.98 9.43 18.69
CA ILE A 246 3.07 9.94 20.07
C ILE A 246 3.97 11.18 20.06
N MET A 247 3.44 12.28 20.58
CA MET A 247 4.15 13.55 20.79
C MET A 247 4.51 13.69 22.26
N PHE A 248 5.77 14.00 22.52
CA PHE A 248 6.27 14.27 23.86
C PHE A 248 7.20 15.49 23.83
N ASN A 249 6.92 16.49 24.66
CA ASN A 249 7.66 17.76 24.69
C ASN A 249 7.80 18.40 23.31
N GLY A 250 6.71 18.41 22.51
CA GLY A 250 6.66 18.97 21.16
C GLY A 250 7.40 18.16 20.10
N LYS A 251 7.96 17.00 20.43
CA LYS A 251 8.66 16.12 19.49
C LYS A 251 7.91 14.81 19.29
N LYS A 252 7.88 14.37 18.04
CA LYS A 252 7.33 13.07 17.66
C LYS A 252 8.34 11.97 18.08
N LEU A 253 7.83 10.96 18.79
CA LEU A 253 8.61 9.80 19.18
C LEU A 253 8.88 8.87 17.98
N ASN A 254 9.95 8.09 18.07
CA ASN A 254 10.36 7.12 17.03
C ASN A 254 9.59 5.79 17.07
N TYR A 255 8.71 5.61 18.06
CA TYR A 255 7.77 4.50 18.16
C TYR A 255 6.33 5.03 18.18
N LYS A 256 5.36 4.15 17.98
CA LYS A 256 3.95 4.53 17.83
C LYS A 256 3.09 3.79 18.85
N ALA A 257 1.96 4.40 19.17
CA ALA A 257 0.81 3.69 19.69
C ALA A 257 0.03 3.04 18.53
N VAL A 258 -0.85 2.12 18.84
CA VAL A 258 -1.61 1.36 17.85
C VAL A 258 -3.09 1.35 18.24
N ASN A 259 -3.94 1.84 17.35
CA ASN A 259 -5.40 1.65 17.48
C ASN A 259 -5.75 0.28 16.86
N TYR A 260 -6.10 -0.66 17.71
CA TYR A 260 -6.49 -2.00 17.34
C TYR A 260 -7.85 -2.33 17.96
N LYS A 261 -8.83 -2.68 17.12
CA LYS A 261 -10.21 -2.96 17.54
C LYS A 261 -10.82 -1.82 18.40
N ASN A 262 -10.59 -0.57 17.98
CA ASN A 262 -11.06 0.65 18.65
C ASN A 262 -10.47 0.90 20.06
N LEU A 263 -9.40 0.21 20.42
CA LEU A 263 -8.65 0.46 21.64
C LEU A 263 -7.23 0.92 21.26
N ILE A 264 -6.73 1.93 21.96
CA ILE A 264 -5.39 2.44 21.72
C ILE A 264 -4.42 1.80 22.72
N TYR A 265 -3.39 1.17 22.18
CA TYR A 265 -2.34 0.49 22.91
C TYR A 265 -1.02 1.24 22.78
N VAL A 266 -0.29 1.37 23.89
CA VAL A 266 1.03 2.01 23.93
C VAL A 266 2.09 0.99 24.38
N PRO A 267 3.29 0.97 23.76
CA PRO A 267 4.35 0.03 24.13
C PRO A 267 4.97 0.42 25.47
N VAL A 268 4.78 -0.42 26.48
CA VAL A 268 5.07 -0.10 27.89
C VAL A 268 6.53 0.26 28.13
N LYS A 269 7.48 -0.59 27.68
CA LYS A 269 8.93 -0.37 27.91
C LYS A 269 9.42 0.91 27.24
N ALA A 270 9.02 1.15 26.01
CA ALA A 270 9.43 2.33 25.25
C ALA A 270 8.92 3.62 25.93
N LEU A 271 7.65 3.59 26.37
CA LEU A 271 7.03 4.71 27.07
C LEU A 271 7.72 4.98 28.41
N ALA A 272 7.91 3.95 29.23
CA ALA A 272 8.59 4.06 30.54
C ALA A 272 10.00 4.65 30.39
N THR A 273 10.76 4.21 29.38
CA THR A 273 12.09 4.78 29.08
C THR A 273 11.99 6.26 28.70
N THR A 274 11.03 6.63 27.85
CA THR A 274 10.83 8.03 27.42
C THR A 274 10.46 8.94 28.60
N LEU A 275 9.60 8.44 29.51
CA LEU A 275 9.15 9.17 30.69
C LEU A 275 10.12 9.08 31.88
N ASN A 276 11.23 8.36 31.72
CA ASN A 276 12.22 8.10 32.77
C ASN A 276 11.58 7.54 34.05
N THR A 277 10.66 6.60 33.90
CA THR A 277 9.94 5.98 35.01
C THR A 277 10.33 4.52 35.16
N PRO A 278 10.86 4.09 36.31
CA PRO A 278 11.15 2.69 36.59
C PRO A 278 9.85 1.86 36.59
N ILE A 279 9.90 0.70 35.95
CA ILE A 279 8.77 -0.24 35.89
C ILE A 279 9.23 -1.64 36.28
N THR A 280 8.32 -2.40 36.87
CA THR A 280 8.41 -3.85 36.99
C THR A 280 7.23 -4.48 36.24
N MET A 281 7.45 -5.64 35.65
CA MET A 281 6.40 -6.39 34.97
C MET A 281 6.32 -7.79 35.58
N ASP A 282 5.11 -8.18 35.96
CA ASP A 282 4.83 -9.48 36.54
C ASP A 282 3.53 -10.03 35.92
N ASN A 283 3.63 -11.20 35.27
CA ASN A 283 2.53 -11.78 34.51
C ASN A 283 1.92 -10.78 33.50
N ASN A 284 0.66 -10.40 33.68
CA ASN A 284 -0.07 -9.46 32.81
C ASN A 284 -0.19 -8.05 33.44
N LEU A 285 0.68 -7.68 34.36
CA LEU A 285 0.68 -6.39 35.05
C LEU A 285 1.98 -5.64 34.85
N VAL A 286 1.89 -4.33 34.65
CA VAL A 286 3.01 -3.39 34.80
C VAL A 286 2.80 -2.58 36.07
N LYS A 287 3.86 -2.40 36.86
CA LYS A 287 3.83 -1.68 38.14
C LYS A 287 4.85 -0.57 38.15
N THR A 288 4.49 0.55 38.75
CA THR A 288 5.36 1.68 39.08
C THR A 288 5.18 2.04 40.55
N GLN A 289 5.87 3.06 41.04
CA GLN A 289 5.62 3.60 42.39
C GLN A 289 4.25 4.21 42.54
N LYS A 290 3.62 4.63 41.44
CA LYS A 290 2.31 5.30 41.42
C LYS A 290 1.15 4.32 41.44
N GLY A 291 1.27 3.18 40.75
CA GLY A 291 0.20 2.22 40.64
C GLY A 291 0.53 1.08 39.69
N GLU A 292 -0.50 0.36 39.29
CA GLU A 292 -0.39 -0.78 38.37
C GLU A 292 -1.46 -0.69 37.27
N ALA A 293 -1.18 -1.36 36.12
CA ALA A 293 -2.10 -1.46 34.99
C ALA A 293 -1.93 -2.82 34.29
N ASP A 294 -3.01 -3.26 33.64
CA ASP A 294 -3.00 -4.46 32.81
C ASP A 294 -2.15 -4.28 31.56
N ILE A 295 -1.41 -5.33 31.18
CA ILE A 295 -0.70 -5.39 29.92
C ILE A 295 -1.20 -6.57 29.06
N SER A 296 -1.14 -6.37 27.76
CA SER A 296 -1.37 -7.40 26.76
C SER A 296 -0.07 -7.64 25.98
N LEU A 297 0.23 -8.90 25.70
CA LEU A 297 1.40 -9.24 24.87
C LEU A 297 0.93 -9.40 23.42
N TYR A 298 1.55 -8.61 22.53
CA TYR A 298 1.44 -8.75 21.09
C TYR A 298 2.84 -9.04 20.54
N SER A 299 3.03 -10.18 19.90
CA SER A 299 4.37 -10.68 19.43
C SER A 299 5.48 -10.53 20.50
N ASN A 300 5.17 -10.89 21.75
CA ASN A 300 6.06 -10.78 22.93
C ASN A 300 6.44 -9.34 23.34
N VAL A 301 5.80 -8.33 22.76
CA VAL A 301 5.92 -6.93 23.20
C VAL A 301 4.76 -6.59 24.13
N ALA A 302 5.09 -6.01 25.30
CA ALA A 302 4.09 -5.60 26.27
C ALA A 302 3.49 -4.24 25.90
N TYR A 303 2.18 -4.23 25.78
CA TYR A 303 1.35 -3.04 25.53
C TYR A 303 0.36 -2.84 26.66
N MET A 304 0.07 -1.60 27.03
CA MET A 304 -1.01 -1.22 27.91
C MET A 304 -2.02 -0.36 27.17
N ARG A 305 -3.23 -0.23 27.69
CA ARG A 305 -4.22 0.72 27.16
C ARG A 305 -3.78 2.14 27.41
N LEU A 306 -4.02 3.03 26.47
CA LEU A 306 -3.73 4.46 26.63
C LEU A 306 -4.48 5.06 27.83
N THR A 307 -5.72 4.57 28.10
CA THR A 307 -6.54 5.01 29.23
C THR A 307 -5.87 4.83 30.59
N ASP A 308 -4.94 3.90 30.70
CA ASP A 308 -4.29 3.57 31.97
C ASP A 308 -3.00 4.37 32.22
N ILE A 309 -2.64 5.26 31.27
CA ILE A 309 -1.38 6.03 31.38
C ILE A 309 -1.32 6.89 32.64
N ALA A 310 -2.41 7.54 33.02
CA ALA A 310 -2.49 8.39 34.19
C ALA A 310 -2.43 7.60 35.52
N ASN A 311 -2.74 6.29 35.48
CA ASN A 311 -2.72 5.44 36.70
C ASN A 311 -1.31 5.07 37.12
N ILE A 312 -0.39 4.95 36.15
CA ILE A 312 0.98 4.45 36.40
C ILE A 312 2.09 5.44 36.06
N PHE A 313 1.79 6.50 35.31
CA PHE A 313 2.72 7.58 34.99
C PHE A 313 2.17 8.93 35.45
N ASP A 314 3.04 9.92 35.70
CA ASP A 314 2.63 11.30 36.02
C ASP A 314 2.29 12.09 34.75
N TYR A 315 1.57 11.44 33.85
CA TYR A 315 1.18 12.00 32.56
C TYR A 315 -0.27 11.67 32.25
N ASP A 316 -0.92 12.63 31.63
CA ASP A 316 -2.18 12.49 30.95
C ASP A 316 -1.99 12.61 29.44
N TYR A 317 -3.02 12.49 28.65
CA TYR A 317 -2.93 12.56 27.21
C TYR A 317 -4.08 13.37 26.59
N SER A 318 -3.83 13.88 25.39
CA SER A 318 -4.86 14.39 24.50
C SER A 318 -4.75 13.74 23.13
N LEU A 319 -5.88 13.58 22.45
CA LEU A 319 -5.98 13.02 21.11
C LEU A 319 -6.35 14.12 20.12
N ASN A 320 -5.75 14.09 18.93
CA ASN A 320 -6.23 14.94 17.86
C ASN A 320 -7.58 14.41 17.31
N LYS A 321 -8.32 15.26 16.56
CA LYS A 321 -9.66 14.96 16.05
C LYS A 321 -9.77 13.64 15.28
N ASN A 322 -8.71 13.26 14.57
CA ASN A 322 -8.70 12.07 13.69
C ASN A 322 -8.07 10.84 14.36
N VAL A 323 -7.73 10.92 15.66
CA VAL A 323 -7.09 9.82 16.43
C VAL A 323 -5.80 9.30 15.75
N THR A 324 -5.06 10.17 15.10
CA THR A 324 -3.78 9.84 14.45
C THR A 324 -2.57 10.26 15.27
N GLU A 325 -2.81 11.02 16.35
CA GLU A 325 -1.78 11.59 17.22
C GLU A 325 -2.23 11.69 18.67
N ILE A 326 -1.33 11.30 19.57
CA ILE A 326 -1.43 11.42 21.02
C ILE A 326 -0.42 12.46 21.46
N THR A 327 -0.81 13.43 22.27
CA THR A 327 0.12 14.33 22.96
C THR A 327 0.15 13.96 24.45
N LEU A 328 1.35 13.69 24.98
CA LEU A 328 1.55 13.40 26.39
C LEU A 328 1.76 14.70 27.18
N ASN A 329 0.97 14.90 28.22
CA ASN A 329 0.96 16.07 29.06
C ASN A 329 1.35 15.69 30.50
N LYS A 330 2.39 16.33 31.06
CA LYS A 330 2.75 16.08 32.46
C LYS A 330 1.64 16.58 33.38
N ILE A 331 1.22 15.76 34.35
CA ILE A 331 0.28 16.16 35.39
C ILE A 331 1.06 17.07 36.36
N THR A 332 0.69 18.35 36.42
CA THR A 332 1.21 19.32 37.40
C THR A 332 0.25 19.45 38.56
N ALA A 333 0.75 19.51 39.78
CA ALA A 333 -0.05 19.58 41.00
C ALA A 333 -0.93 20.83 41.12
N ASP A 334 -0.80 21.80 40.21
CA ASP A 334 -1.50 23.11 40.27
C ASP A 334 -2.79 23.20 39.47
N LYS A 335 -3.30 22.11 38.93
CA LYS A 335 -4.67 22.13 38.38
C LYS A 335 -5.63 21.72 39.50
N ASN A 336 -6.15 22.71 40.22
CA ASN A 336 -7.39 22.56 40.99
C ASN A 336 -8.36 21.71 40.21
N VAL A 337 -8.89 20.70 40.88
CA VAL A 337 -9.91 19.76 40.43
C VAL A 337 -10.98 20.52 39.64
N VAL A 338 -10.86 20.53 38.33
CA VAL A 338 -11.99 20.76 37.48
C VAL A 338 -12.72 19.42 37.46
N ASP A 339 -13.87 19.39 38.11
CA ASP A 339 -14.78 18.26 38.10
C ASP A 339 -14.82 17.63 36.69
N ILE A 340 -14.21 16.48 36.56
CA ILE A 340 -14.46 15.61 35.42
C ILE A 340 -15.88 15.13 35.58
N PRO A 341 -16.83 15.46 34.70
CA PRO A 341 -18.17 14.91 34.77
C PRO A 341 -18.02 13.38 34.77
N ALA A 342 -18.52 12.73 35.82
CA ALA A 342 -18.52 11.29 36.00
C ALA A 342 -19.42 10.53 35.00
N ASN A 343 -19.43 10.97 33.73
CA ASN A 343 -20.32 10.47 32.68
C ASN A 343 -19.63 10.18 31.37
N ILE A 344 -18.37 9.64 31.42
CA ILE A 344 -17.79 8.94 30.29
C ILE A 344 -17.58 7.47 30.69
N THR A 345 -18.63 6.86 31.19
CA THR A 345 -18.79 5.42 31.17
C THR A 345 -19.31 5.05 29.77
N ASN A 346 -18.48 4.36 28.98
CA ASN A 346 -18.89 3.60 27.81
C ASN A 346 -19.79 4.34 26.79
N LYS A 347 -19.34 5.48 26.27
CA LYS A 347 -19.80 5.90 24.96
C LYS A 347 -18.82 5.35 23.93
N GLU A 348 -19.26 4.30 23.22
CA GLU A 348 -18.75 3.94 21.91
C GLU A 348 -18.42 5.24 21.17
N VAL A 349 -17.18 5.36 20.69
CA VAL A 349 -16.82 6.41 19.74
C VAL A 349 -17.62 6.12 18.49
N VAL A 350 -18.79 6.74 18.41
CA VAL A 350 -19.62 6.69 17.20
C VAL A 350 -18.85 7.45 16.12
N VAL A 351 -18.11 6.70 15.31
CA VAL A 351 -17.68 7.17 14.00
C VAL A 351 -18.97 7.54 13.23
N PRO A 352 -19.07 8.72 12.61
CA PRO A 352 -20.29 9.10 11.93
C PRO A 352 -20.63 8.06 10.86
N LYS A 353 -21.64 7.24 11.14
CA LYS A 353 -22.29 6.37 10.16
C LYS A 353 -23.06 7.27 9.19
N LYS A 354 -22.45 7.66 8.10
CA LYS A 354 -23.19 8.05 6.90
C LYS A 354 -22.32 7.80 5.66
N GLN A 355 -22.77 6.86 4.85
CA GLN A 355 -22.41 6.54 3.46
C GLN A 355 -21.48 5.35 3.16
N THR A 356 -21.15 4.47 4.09
CA THR A 356 -20.33 3.28 3.76
C THR A 356 -21.04 1.94 3.92
N ASP A 357 -22.17 1.88 4.65
CA ASP A 357 -22.79 0.59 4.97
C ASP A 357 -23.54 -0.05 3.79
N GLU A 358 -24.01 0.73 2.82
CA GLU A 358 -24.65 0.15 1.61
C GLU A 358 -23.66 -0.48 0.63
N LYS A 359 -22.43 0.04 0.54
CA LYS A 359 -21.41 -0.52 -0.37
C LYS A 359 -20.70 -1.75 0.20
N ILE A 360 -20.56 -1.82 1.53
CA ILE A 360 -19.93 -2.97 2.20
C ILE A 360 -20.88 -4.16 2.22
N ASN A 361 -22.19 -3.95 2.45
CA ASN A 361 -23.19 -5.00 2.39
C ASN A 361 -23.43 -5.54 0.97
N LEU A 362 -23.23 -4.72 -0.07
CA LEU A 362 -23.25 -5.19 -1.45
C LEU A 362 -22.03 -6.08 -1.78
N MET A 363 -20.84 -5.76 -1.26
CA MET A 363 -19.65 -6.58 -1.47
C MET A 363 -19.64 -7.89 -0.68
N GLU A 364 -20.26 -7.95 0.52
CA GLU A 364 -20.43 -9.19 1.28
C GLU A 364 -21.49 -10.11 0.68
N ASN A 365 -22.55 -9.56 0.10
CA ASN A 365 -23.56 -10.35 -0.60
C ASN A 365 -23.07 -10.87 -1.96
N ASP A 366 -22.26 -10.10 -2.69
CA ASP A 366 -21.64 -10.55 -3.94
C ASP A 366 -20.64 -11.69 -3.72
N ASN A 367 -19.89 -11.68 -2.61
CA ASN A 367 -18.99 -12.78 -2.27
C ASN A 367 -19.75 -14.07 -1.88
N LYS A 368 -20.91 -13.99 -1.22
CA LYS A 368 -21.73 -15.17 -0.92
C LYS A 368 -22.36 -15.75 -2.18
N ASN A 369 -22.73 -14.93 -3.14
CA ASN A 369 -23.29 -15.40 -4.41
C ASN A 369 -22.20 -16.02 -5.31
N LEU A 370 -20.96 -15.53 -5.27
CA LEU A 370 -19.83 -16.10 -6.01
C LEU A 370 -19.38 -17.46 -5.46
N GLU A 371 -19.49 -17.70 -4.14
CA GLU A 371 -19.21 -19.01 -3.55
C GLU A 371 -20.30 -20.05 -3.88
N GLN A 372 -21.58 -19.64 -4.01
CA GLN A 372 -22.65 -20.55 -4.42
C GLN A 372 -22.57 -20.90 -5.91
N ASP A 373 -22.21 -19.96 -6.79
CA ASP A 373 -22.07 -20.23 -8.22
C ASP A 373 -20.84 -21.09 -8.55
N ASN A 374 -19.75 -20.94 -7.83
CA ASN A 374 -18.55 -21.77 -8.01
C ASN A 374 -18.77 -23.24 -7.55
N ASN A 375 -19.54 -23.46 -6.49
CA ASN A 375 -19.89 -24.82 -6.06
C ASN A 375 -20.85 -25.52 -7.04
N THR A 376 -21.77 -24.78 -7.67
CA THR A 376 -22.70 -25.35 -8.65
C THR A 376 -22.04 -25.66 -10.00
N GLN A 377 -20.98 -24.93 -10.38
CA GLN A 377 -20.21 -25.23 -11.60
C GLN A 377 -19.22 -26.39 -11.42
N SER A 378 -18.61 -26.57 -10.26
CA SER A 378 -17.72 -27.70 -9.98
C SER A 378 -18.49 -29.02 -9.98
N ASP A 379 -19.70 -29.06 -9.43
CA ASP A 379 -20.53 -30.28 -9.39
C ASP A 379 -21.10 -30.65 -10.77
N LYS A 380 -21.43 -29.66 -11.62
CA LYS A 380 -21.85 -29.93 -13.01
C LYS A 380 -20.72 -30.47 -13.90
N LYS A 381 -19.48 -30.02 -13.68
CA LYS A 381 -18.33 -30.49 -14.46
C LYS A 381 -17.92 -31.91 -14.09
N VAL A 382 -18.04 -32.28 -12.81
CA VAL A 382 -17.75 -33.66 -12.33
C VAL A 382 -18.81 -34.66 -12.83
N VAL A 383 -20.06 -34.22 -12.97
CA VAL A 383 -21.16 -35.10 -13.45
C VAL A 383 -21.07 -35.32 -14.97
N THR A 384 -20.67 -34.32 -15.76
CA THR A 384 -20.47 -34.45 -17.22
C THR A 384 -19.26 -35.32 -17.56
N ASP A 385 -18.16 -35.20 -16.83
CA ASP A 385 -16.98 -36.05 -17.05
C ASP A 385 -17.17 -37.51 -16.66
N LYS A 386 -18.02 -37.79 -15.68
CA LYS A 386 -18.41 -39.18 -15.35
C LYS A 386 -19.34 -39.80 -16.40
N LYS A 387 -20.25 -39.01 -17.00
CA LYS A 387 -21.17 -39.50 -18.04
C LYS A 387 -20.44 -39.81 -19.35
N ASN A 388 -19.49 -38.95 -19.75
CA ASN A 388 -18.67 -39.12 -20.94
C ASN A 388 -17.66 -40.29 -20.82
N LYS A 389 -17.20 -40.64 -19.60
CA LYS A 389 -16.36 -41.83 -19.37
C LYS A 389 -17.17 -43.14 -19.43
N GLN A 390 -18.44 -43.12 -19.03
CA GLN A 390 -19.30 -44.32 -19.09
C GLN A 390 -19.78 -44.60 -20.51
N GLU A 391 -20.04 -43.59 -21.34
CA GLU A 391 -20.41 -43.78 -22.76
C GLU A 391 -19.21 -44.28 -23.61
N LYS A 392 -17.97 -43.84 -23.29
CA LYS A 392 -16.78 -44.32 -24.01
C LYS A 392 -16.42 -45.78 -23.64
N ALA A 393 -16.69 -46.22 -22.41
CA ALA A 393 -16.45 -47.59 -21.99
C ALA A 393 -17.46 -48.59 -22.60
N ASN A 394 -18.69 -48.15 -22.95
CA ASN A 394 -19.71 -49.00 -23.58
C ASN A 394 -19.60 -49.13 -25.10
N THR A 395 -18.80 -48.30 -25.76
CA THR A 395 -18.53 -48.35 -27.21
C THR A 395 -17.37 -49.24 -27.58
N ASP A 396 -16.42 -49.46 -26.65
CA ASP A 396 -15.24 -50.31 -26.88
C ASP A 396 -15.48 -51.83 -26.63
N VAL A 397 -16.67 -52.20 -26.12
CA VAL A 397 -17.07 -53.60 -25.89
C VAL A 397 -17.90 -54.19 -27.05
N LYS A 398 -18.19 -53.41 -28.13
CA LYS A 398 -18.95 -53.88 -29.30
C LYS A 398 -18.15 -53.84 -30.62
N LYS A 399 -16.87 -54.01 -30.56
CA LYS A 399 -16.08 -54.35 -31.78
C LYS A 399 -15.25 -55.60 -31.54
#